data_733a81410a73129b23c93e550350a589
#
_entry.id   733a81410a73129b23c93e550350a589
#
_cell.length_a   1.000
_cell.length_b   1.000
_cell.length_c   1.000
_cell.angle_alpha   90.00
_cell.angle_beta   90.00
_cell.angle_gamma   90.00
#
_symmetry.space_group_name_H-M   'P 1'
#
loop_
_entity.id
_entity.type
_entity.pdbx_description
1 polymer ?
#
loop_
_entity_poly.entity_id
_entity_poly.type
_entity_poly.pdbx_seq_one_letter_code
_entity_poly.pdbx_strand_id
1 'polypeptide(L)'
;MENSSQTAPKHWHHAPTHHLSERGAYMVTCGTLGKELVLNTDEKLEEFQSLLFKYADKFGWRLQAWAVLGNHYHWIGDSPEDREDALSLRSMTAQLHEVSTKRLNRRDGTMGRRI
;
A
#
# COMPACT_ATOMS: atom_id res chain seq x y z
N MET A 1 2.54 5.22 -8.73
CA MET A 1 3.36 4.24 -8.00
C MET A 1 3.45 2.96 -8.78
N GLU A 2 4.65 2.44 -8.83
CA GLU A 2 4.88 1.14 -9.41
C GLU A 2 4.32 0.08 -8.48
N ASN A 3 3.49 -0.81 -9.01
CA ASN A 3 2.90 -1.86 -8.20
C ASN A 3 3.79 -3.09 -8.21
N SER A 4 4.70 -3.14 -7.28
CA SER A 4 5.52 -4.31 -7.02
C SER A 4 5.10 -5.03 -5.75
N SER A 5 3.82 -4.85 -5.37
CA SER A 5 3.36 -5.38 -4.11
C SER A 5 3.48 -6.89 -4.06
N GLN A 6 3.90 -7.36 -2.93
CA GLN A 6 4.03 -8.77 -2.65
C GLN A 6 3.31 -9.09 -1.36
N THR A 7 2.56 -10.15 -1.38
CA THR A 7 1.87 -10.63 -0.21
C THR A 7 2.65 -11.82 0.33
N ALA A 8 2.91 -11.81 1.61
CA ALA A 8 3.68 -12.82 2.30
C ALA A 8 5.16 -12.84 1.89
N PRO A 9 6.03 -13.34 2.71
CA PRO A 9 7.47 -13.38 2.46
C PRO A 9 7.84 -14.53 1.53
N LYS A 10 7.74 -14.32 0.25
CA LYS A 10 7.97 -15.36 -0.75
C LYS A 10 9.37 -15.92 -0.73
N HIS A 11 10.35 -15.12 -0.34
CA HIS A 11 11.74 -15.54 -0.28
C HIS A 11 12.07 -16.37 0.96
N TRP A 12 11.14 -16.53 1.87
CA TRP A 12 11.32 -17.37 3.04
C TRP A 12 10.87 -18.78 2.69
N HIS A 13 11.82 -19.69 2.60
CA HIS A 13 11.59 -21.03 2.12
C HIS A 13 10.52 -21.82 2.88
N HIS A 14 10.33 -21.51 4.14
CA HIS A 14 9.43 -22.26 5.00
C HIS A 14 8.18 -21.47 5.38
N ALA A 15 8.05 -20.24 4.88
CA ALA A 15 6.87 -19.45 5.19
C ALA A 15 5.68 -20.00 4.40
N PRO A 16 4.51 -20.11 5.03
CA PRO A 16 3.32 -20.49 4.28
C PRO A 16 3.00 -19.43 3.24
N THR A 17 2.62 -19.88 2.07
CA THR A 17 2.19 -18.98 0.99
C THR A 17 0.71 -18.71 1.15
N HIS A 18 0.37 -17.43 1.32
CA HIS A 18 -1.00 -17.01 1.34
C HIS A 18 -1.44 -16.58 -0.05
N HIS A 19 -2.56 -17.07 -0.48
CA HIS A 19 -3.25 -16.57 -1.67
C HIS A 19 -4.26 -15.53 -1.25
N LEU A 20 -4.58 -14.58 -2.13
CA LEU A 20 -5.59 -13.56 -1.82
C LEU A 20 -6.97 -14.15 -1.54
N SER A 21 -7.18 -15.42 -1.88
CA SER A 21 -8.41 -16.13 -1.53
C SER A 21 -8.43 -16.62 -0.08
N GLU A 22 -7.36 -16.42 0.67
CA GLU A 22 -7.25 -16.87 2.04
C GLU A 22 -7.20 -15.71 3.02
N ARG A 23 -7.86 -15.89 4.17
CA ARG A 23 -7.72 -14.97 5.29
C ARG A 23 -6.34 -15.13 5.91
N GLY A 24 -5.82 -14.05 6.47
CA GLY A 24 -4.56 -14.15 7.17
C GLY A 24 -3.82 -12.82 7.25
N ALA A 25 -2.57 -12.92 7.65
CA ALA A 25 -1.66 -11.79 7.72
C ALA A 25 -0.90 -11.67 6.40
N TYR A 26 -0.78 -10.44 5.92
CA TYR A 26 -0.10 -10.14 4.68
C TYR A 26 0.92 -9.03 4.88
N MET A 27 2.02 -9.14 4.16
CA MET A 27 3.00 -8.07 4.05
C MET A 27 2.91 -7.48 2.64
N VAL A 28 2.77 -6.17 2.57
CA VAL A 28 2.66 -5.45 1.30
C VAL A 28 3.85 -4.51 1.16
N THR A 29 4.43 -4.51 -0.02
CA THR A 29 5.52 -3.60 -0.37
C THR A 29 5.21 -2.99 -1.72
N CYS A 30 5.26 -1.67 -1.81
CA CYS A 30 5.07 -0.95 -3.07
C CYS A 30 6.11 0.14 -3.21
N GLY A 31 6.62 0.31 -4.42
CA GLY A 31 7.56 1.37 -4.74
C GLY A 31 6.98 2.38 -5.72
N THR A 32 7.63 3.54 -5.82
CA THR A 32 7.33 4.52 -6.85
C THR A 32 7.93 4.07 -8.18
N LEU A 33 7.37 4.59 -9.27
CA LEU A 33 7.88 4.31 -10.60
C LEU A 33 9.33 4.82 -10.71
N GLY A 34 10.25 3.95 -11.11
CA GLY A 34 11.65 4.32 -11.23
C GLY A 34 12.33 4.64 -9.90
N LYS A 35 11.71 4.32 -8.78
CA LYS A 35 12.20 4.59 -7.42
C LYS A 35 12.45 6.06 -7.15
N GLU A 36 11.68 6.95 -7.79
CA GLU A 36 11.79 8.38 -7.55
C GLU A 36 11.34 8.74 -6.14
N LEU A 37 12.03 9.70 -5.52
CA LEU A 37 11.70 10.19 -4.19
C LEU A 37 10.54 11.18 -4.27
N VAL A 38 9.33 10.67 -4.48
CA VAL A 38 8.14 11.50 -4.64
C VAL A 38 7.61 12.01 -3.31
N LEU A 39 7.72 11.18 -2.26
CA LEU A 39 7.33 11.56 -0.91
C LEU A 39 8.51 12.23 -0.21
N ASN A 40 8.90 13.39 -0.69
CA ASN A 40 10.16 14.04 -0.30
C ASN A 40 10.01 15.17 0.71
N THR A 41 8.84 15.31 1.33
CA THR A 41 8.62 16.25 2.43
C THR A 41 7.83 15.56 3.53
N ASP A 42 7.91 16.11 4.75
CA ASP A 42 7.17 15.57 5.87
C ASP A 42 5.66 15.62 5.61
N GLU A 43 5.18 16.69 4.99
CA GLU A 43 3.76 16.84 4.67
C GLU A 43 3.28 15.76 3.71
N LYS A 44 4.08 15.42 2.71
CA LYS A 44 3.74 14.37 1.76
C LYS A 44 3.74 13.00 2.41
N LEU A 45 4.71 12.73 3.28
CA LEU A 45 4.77 11.48 4.03
C LEU A 45 3.55 11.33 4.94
N GLU A 46 3.20 12.38 5.67
CA GLU A 46 2.06 12.37 6.58
C GLU A 46 0.74 12.22 5.83
N GLU A 47 0.60 12.90 4.70
CA GLU A 47 -0.61 12.79 3.88
C GLU A 47 -0.77 11.38 3.35
N PHE A 48 0.30 10.79 2.86
CA PHE A 48 0.25 9.40 2.38
C PHE A 48 -0.10 8.43 3.49
N GLN A 49 0.51 8.60 4.66
CA GLN A 49 0.21 7.74 5.81
C GLN A 49 -1.27 7.85 6.22
N SER A 50 -1.81 9.07 6.21
CA SER A 50 -3.22 9.28 6.52
C SER A 50 -4.13 8.58 5.50
N LEU A 51 -3.77 8.61 4.23
CA LEU A 51 -4.50 7.90 3.19
C LEU A 51 -4.42 6.38 3.37
N LEU A 52 -3.24 5.87 3.73
CA LEU A 52 -3.07 4.45 4.02
C LEU A 52 -4.02 4.01 5.13
N PHE A 53 -4.09 4.76 6.21
CA PHE A 53 -4.99 4.46 7.33
C PHE A 53 -6.46 4.51 6.90
N LYS A 54 -6.82 5.53 6.12
CA LYS A 54 -8.18 5.71 5.63
C LYS A 54 -8.62 4.51 4.79
N TYR A 55 -7.80 4.08 3.87
CA TYR A 55 -8.18 2.99 2.97
C TYR A 55 -8.08 1.62 3.65
N ALA A 56 -7.15 1.44 4.57
CA ALA A 56 -7.14 0.22 5.38
C ALA A 56 -8.46 0.10 6.16
N ASP A 57 -8.88 1.19 6.80
CA ASP A 57 -10.14 1.21 7.55
C ASP A 57 -11.33 0.97 6.63
N LYS A 58 -11.36 1.63 5.47
CA LYS A 58 -12.46 1.48 4.51
C LYS A 58 -12.66 0.03 4.07
N PHE A 59 -11.56 -0.69 3.87
CA PHE A 59 -11.61 -2.07 3.40
C PHE A 59 -11.49 -3.11 4.50
N GLY A 60 -11.50 -2.68 5.76
CA GLY A 60 -11.52 -3.59 6.90
C GLY A 60 -10.19 -4.23 7.25
N TRP A 61 -9.09 -3.73 6.69
CA TRP A 61 -7.75 -4.25 7.01
C TRP A 61 -7.23 -3.66 8.31
N ARG A 62 -6.67 -4.51 9.16
CA ARG A 62 -6.09 -4.08 10.42
C ARG A 62 -4.58 -4.00 10.28
N LEU A 63 -4.05 -2.79 10.25
CA LEU A 63 -2.61 -2.57 10.16
C LEU A 63 -1.96 -2.89 11.50
N GLN A 64 -0.89 -3.68 11.46
CA GLN A 64 -0.11 -4.01 12.64
C GLN A 64 1.21 -3.25 12.67
N ALA A 65 1.81 -3.05 11.50
CA ALA A 65 3.05 -2.30 11.36
C ALA A 65 3.09 -1.67 9.99
N TRP A 66 3.75 -0.53 9.88
CA TRP A 66 3.90 0.15 8.60
C TRP A 66 5.14 1.02 8.61
N ALA A 67 5.65 1.30 7.42
CA ALA A 67 6.73 2.25 7.20
C ALA A 67 6.50 2.94 5.86
N VAL A 68 6.51 4.26 5.86
CA VAL A 68 6.36 5.07 4.64
C VAL A 68 7.66 5.82 4.43
N LEU A 69 8.30 5.56 3.28
CA LEU A 69 9.56 6.20 2.91
C LEU A 69 9.35 7.04 1.65
N GLY A 70 10.40 7.74 1.24
CA GLY A 70 10.29 8.69 0.12
C GLY A 70 9.92 8.05 -1.21
N ASN A 71 10.28 6.80 -1.43
CA ASN A 71 10.06 6.11 -2.70
C ASN A 71 9.43 4.73 -2.57
N HIS A 72 8.99 4.36 -1.37
CA HIS A 72 8.29 3.09 -1.18
C HIS A 72 7.60 3.06 0.17
N TYR A 73 6.71 2.11 0.33
CA TYR A 73 6.08 1.87 1.62
C TYR A 73 5.91 0.37 1.86
N HIS A 74 5.79 0.03 3.12
CA HIS A 74 5.53 -1.33 3.57
C HIS A 74 4.45 -1.31 4.62
N TRP A 75 3.65 -2.36 4.68
CA TRP A 75 2.81 -2.57 5.84
C TRP A 75 2.53 -4.06 6.03
N ILE A 76 2.23 -4.41 7.27
CA ILE A 76 1.78 -5.75 7.65
C ILE A 76 0.42 -5.56 8.30
N GLY A 77 -0.53 -6.37 7.89
CA GLY A 77 -1.87 -6.28 8.44
C GLY A 77 -2.65 -7.56 8.25
N ASP A 78 -3.76 -7.63 8.95
CA ASP A 78 -4.65 -8.78 8.88
C ASP A 78 -5.81 -8.49 7.93
N SER A 79 -6.19 -9.50 7.17
CA SER A 79 -7.32 -9.41 6.27
C SER A 79 -8.63 -9.18 7.05
N PRO A 80 -9.68 -8.65 6.38
CA PRO A 80 -10.94 -8.36 7.05
C PRO A 80 -11.54 -9.59 7.73
N GLU A 81 -12.01 -9.40 8.97
CA GLU A 81 -12.60 -10.49 9.75
C GLU A 81 -13.97 -10.94 9.21
N ASP A 82 -14.68 -10.03 8.56
CA ASP A 82 -16.01 -10.28 8.03
C ASP A 82 -16.00 -10.96 6.66
N ARG A 83 -14.82 -11.33 6.16
CA ARG A 83 -14.67 -11.95 4.86
C ARG A 83 -13.80 -13.20 4.95
N GLU A 84 -14.12 -14.16 4.10
CA GLU A 84 -13.36 -15.41 4.02
C GLU A 84 -12.08 -15.25 3.22
N ASP A 85 -11.94 -14.16 2.45
CA ASP A 85 -10.83 -13.93 1.54
C ASP A 85 -10.16 -12.57 1.76
N ALA A 86 -9.07 -12.36 1.08
CA ALA A 86 -8.30 -11.12 1.11
C ALA A 86 -8.37 -10.36 -0.23
N LEU A 87 -9.41 -10.60 -1.03
CA LEU A 87 -9.51 -10.00 -2.37
C LEU A 87 -9.60 -8.48 -2.34
N SER A 88 -10.10 -7.90 -1.25
CA SER A 88 -10.19 -6.45 -1.11
C SER A 88 -8.83 -5.76 -1.13
N LEU A 89 -7.73 -6.51 -0.93
CA LEU A 89 -6.39 -5.94 -0.96
C LEU A 89 -6.09 -5.25 -2.29
N ARG A 90 -6.51 -5.84 -3.40
CA ARG A 90 -6.29 -5.26 -4.73
C ARG A 90 -7.02 -3.94 -4.88
N SER A 91 -8.27 -3.89 -4.46
CA SER A 91 -9.06 -2.66 -4.54
C SER A 91 -8.51 -1.58 -3.62
N MET A 92 -8.12 -1.94 -2.40
CA MET A 92 -7.51 -1.02 -1.46
C MET A 92 -6.24 -0.40 -2.03
N THR A 93 -5.35 -1.24 -2.55
CA THR A 93 -4.09 -0.78 -3.12
C THR A 93 -4.32 0.12 -4.33
N ALA A 94 -5.22 -0.27 -5.22
CA ALA A 94 -5.54 0.52 -6.42
C ALA A 94 -6.09 1.89 -6.06
N GLN A 95 -7.04 1.96 -5.11
CA GLN A 95 -7.62 3.24 -4.72
C GLN A 95 -6.62 4.12 -3.97
N LEU A 96 -5.81 3.54 -3.09
CA LEU A 96 -4.76 4.28 -2.41
C LEU A 96 -3.80 4.92 -3.41
N HIS A 97 -3.35 4.15 -4.40
CA HIS A 97 -2.41 4.66 -5.41
C HIS A 97 -3.05 5.73 -6.28
N GLU A 98 -4.29 5.54 -6.70
CA GLU A 98 -4.99 6.52 -7.54
C GLU A 98 -5.13 7.86 -6.82
N VAL A 99 -5.63 7.85 -5.59
CA VAL A 99 -5.86 9.08 -4.83
C VAL A 99 -4.54 9.75 -4.47
N SER A 100 -3.55 8.97 -4.01
CA SER A 100 -2.25 9.54 -3.65
C SER A 100 -1.54 10.15 -4.85
N THR A 101 -1.61 9.50 -6.01
CA THR A 101 -1.01 10.04 -7.25
C THR A 101 -1.64 11.37 -7.63
N LYS A 102 -2.96 11.47 -7.57
CA LYS A 102 -3.65 12.72 -7.90
C LYS A 102 -3.27 13.84 -6.93
N ARG A 103 -3.19 13.54 -5.64
CA ARG A 103 -2.83 14.55 -4.64
C ARG A 103 -1.38 14.99 -4.76
N LEU A 104 -0.46 14.07 -5.00
CA LEU A 104 0.95 14.39 -5.19
C LEU A 104 1.16 15.24 -6.44
N ASN A 105 0.49 14.90 -7.54
CA ASN A 105 0.58 15.70 -8.75
C ASN A 105 0.05 17.10 -8.54
N ARG A 106 -1.03 17.25 -7.78
CA ARG A 106 -1.57 18.59 -7.47
C ARG A 106 -0.59 19.41 -6.65
N ARG A 107 0.03 18.81 -5.62
CA ARG A 107 1.03 19.49 -4.79
C ARG A 107 2.25 19.92 -5.59
N ASP A 108 2.70 19.06 -6.50
CA ASP A 108 3.93 19.29 -7.26
C ASP A 108 3.68 20.09 -8.54
N GLY A 109 2.43 20.43 -8.83
CA GLY A 109 2.08 21.17 -10.05
C GLY A 109 2.29 20.36 -11.32
N THR A 110 2.23 19.03 -11.22
CA THR A 110 2.38 18.13 -12.36
C THR A 110 1.01 17.57 -12.76
N MET A 111 0.85 17.27 -14.06
CA MET A 111 -0.37 16.66 -14.56
C MET A 111 -0.04 15.36 -15.26
N GLY A 112 -0.80 14.32 -14.93
CA GLY A 112 -0.67 13.04 -15.63
C GLY A 112 0.62 12.28 -15.35
N ARG A 113 1.42 12.73 -14.38
CA ARG A 113 2.63 12.01 -14.00
C ARG A 113 2.26 10.67 -13.37
N ARG A 114 2.89 9.62 -13.86
CA ARG A 114 2.75 8.29 -13.24
C ARG A 114 3.73 8.18 -12.08
N ILE A 115 3.20 7.73 -10.97
CA ILE A 115 4.00 7.55 -9.75
C ILE A 115 4.02 6.06 -9.33
#